data_2dcb935b69fced0ada06f91bfd1c5149
#
_entry.id   2dcb935b69fced0ada06f91bfd1c5149
#
_cell.length_a   1.000
_cell.length_b   1.000
_cell.length_c   1.000
_cell.angle_alpha   90.00
_cell.angle_beta   90.00
_cell.angle_gamma   90.00
#
_symmetry.space_group_name_H-M   'P 1'
#
loop_
_entity.id
_entity.type
_entity.pdbx_description
1 polymer ?
#
loop_
_entity_poly.entity_id
_entity_poly.type
_entity_poly.pdbx_seq_one_letter_code
_entity_poly.pdbx_strand_id
1 'polypeptide(L)'
;TKLTYGADWSEYFGHQPLDGTGDAFFHLDPLWAHPEIAAIGIDNYMPLSDWRDADHDGGNADGFETPCDIDGMMAAIAGGEGFDWYYPDDAARAARERAPITDGSGKPWVYRYKDLVNWWSNPHFDRIGGAEVPTPTAWMPRSKPFWFTDLGCPAVEKGPTQPNVFPDPKSSESASPYYSSGGRSDIAQRNFLEAHQRYWDPSLAGFEDARNPPAPGGFRMLDHTRTLLWAWDARPFPAFPIRSDEWRDGGNWHLGHWLNGRLESSS
;
A
#
# COMPACT_ATOMS: atom_id res chain seq x y z
N THR A 1 -10.03 -2.27 -25.12
CA THR A 1 -8.88 -2.28 -24.19
C THR A 1 -9.01 -1.12 -23.23
N LYS A 2 -8.77 -1.34 -21.94
CA LYS A 2 -8.69 -0.30 -20.92
C LYS A 2 -7.22 -0.05 -20.61
N LEU A 3 -6.85 1.21 -20.45
CA LEU A 3 -5.48 1.62 -20.12
C LEU A 3 -5.46 2.25 -18.72
N THR A 4 -4.39 2.02 -18.01
CA THR A 4 -4.02 2.73 -16.79
C THR A 4 -2.50 2.81 -16.69
N TYR A 5 -2.00 3.58 -15.75
CA TYR A 5 -0.61 3.63 -15.32
C TYR A 5 -0.58 3.18 -13.87
N GLY A 6 0.28 2.23 -13.52
CA GLY A 6 0.53 1.84 -12.13
C GLY A 6 1.53 2.82 -11.54
N ALA A 7 1.04 3.76 -10.76
CA ALA A 7 1.89 4.68 -10.02
C ALA A 7 2.23 4.09 -8.65
N ASP A 8 3.45 4.32 -8.18
CA ASP A 8 3.81 3.98 -6.81
C ASP A 8 2.85 4.66 -5.81
N TRP A 9 2.59 3.98 -4.70
CA TRP A 9 1.70 4.50 -3.64
C TRP A 9 2.17 5.83 -3.05
N SER A 10 3.45 6.14 -3.14
CA SER A 10 4.02 7.41 -2.73
C SER A 10 3.96 8.50 -3.81
N GLU A 11 3.54 8.14 -5.05
CA GLU A 11 3.56 9.03 -6.22
C GLU A 11 2.15 9.40 -6.72
N TYR A 12 1.20 8.46 -6.69
CA TYR A 12 -0.11 8.63 -7.32
C TYR A 12 -0.86 9.89 -6.86
N PHE A 13 -0.69 10.27 -5.59
CA PHE A 13 -1.44 11.33 -4.93
C PHE A 13 -0.81 12.72 -5.09
N GLY A 14 0.40 12.82 -5.66
CA GLY A 14 1.13 14.04 -5.91
C GLY A 14 2.57 13.97 -5.42
N HIS A 15 3.29 15.08 -5.57
CA HIS A 15 4.65 15.26 -5.12
C HIS A 15 4.72 16.37 -4.08
N GLN A 16 5.25 16.07 -2.92
CA GLN A 16 5.45 17.00 -1.81
C GLN A 16 6.95 17.08 -1.52
N PRO A 17 7.63 18.15 -1.97
CA PRO A 17 9.06 18.33 -1.68
C PRO A 17 9.34 18.35 -0.18
N LEU A 18 10.36 17.61 0.24
CA LEU A 18 10.79 17.56 1.65
C LEU A 18 11.77 18.71 1.99
N ASP A 19 11.54 19.88 1.43
CA ASP A 19 12.40 21.06 1.58
C ASP A 19 11.85 22.11 2.56
N GLY A 20 10.71 21.81 3.20
CA GLY A 20 10.07 22.67 4.17
C GLY A 20 9.25 23.83 3.58
N THR A 21 9.09 23.90 2.25
CA THR A 21 8.28 24.94 1.59
C THR A 21 6.78 24.74 1.80
N GLY A 22 6.36 23.50 2.04
CA GLY A 22 4.94 23.10 2.06
C GLY A 22 4.33 23.04 0.67
N ASP A 23 5.14 22.98 -0.37
CA ASP A 23 4.69 22.83 -1.75
C ASP A 23 4.03 21.44 -1.94
N ALA A 24 3.05 21.41 -2.85
CA ALA A 24 2.42 20.17 -3.27
C ALA A 24 1.99 20.28 -4.74
N PHE A 25 2.30 19.26 -5.52
CA PHE A 25 2.05 19.25 -6.95
C PHE A 25 1.31 17.98 -7.34
N PHE A 26 0.12 18.11 -7.91
CA PHE A 26 -0.66 16.98 -8.44
C PHE A 26 -0.25 16.70 -9.89
N HIS A 27 1.02 16.40 -10.09
CA HIS A 27 1.67 16.31 -11.40
C HIS A 27 1.13 15.19 -12.30
N LEU A 28 0.49 14.14 -11.74
CA LEU A 28 -0.16 13.08 -12.49
C LEU A 28 -1.62 13.38 -12.88
N ASP A 29 -2.22 14.46 -12.39
CA ASP A 29 -3.60 14.80 -12.70
C ASP A 29 -3.92 14.96 -14.20
N PRO A 30 -3.04 15.52 -15.04
CA PRO A 30 -3.23 15.52 -16.48
C PRO A 30 -3.33 14.13 -17.09
N LEU A 31 -2.57 13.16 -16.55
CA LEU A 31 -2.65 11.75 -16.94
C LEU A 31 -3.96 11.14 -16.45
N TRP A 32 -4.29 11.32 -15.17
CA TRP A 32 -5.52 10.79 -14.60
C TRP A 32 -6.77 11.34 -15.28
N ALA A 33 -6.75 12.60 -15.69
CA ALA A 33 -7.87 13.24 -16.42
C ALA A 33 -7.96 12.82 -17.88
N HIS A 34 -6.93 12.22 -18.46
CA HIS A 34 -6.90 11.89 -19.89
C HIS A 34 -8.01 10.87 -20.24
N PRO A 35 -8.81 11.08 -21.32
CA PRO A 35 -9.98 10.25 -21.63
C PRO A 35 -9.65 8.79 -21.91
N GLU A 36 -8.46 8.48 -22.41
CA GLU A 36 -8.01 7.11 -22.67
C GLU A 36 -7.58 6.35 -21.41
N ILE A 37 -7.33 7.05 -20.31
CA ILE A 37 -7.01 6.41 -19.02
C ILE A 37 -8.32 6.03 -18.34
N ALA A 38 -8.45 4.75 -18.04
CA ALA A 38 -9.70 4.17 -17.52
C ALA A 38 -9.79 4.21 -15.98
N ALA A 39 -8.67 4.27 -15.29
CA ALA A 39 -8.59 4.25 -13.83
C ALA A 39 -7.29 4.91 -13.36
N ILE A 40 -7.24 5.27 -12.07
CA ILE A 40 -6.02 5.63 -11.36
C ILE A 40 -5.41 4.31 -10.87
N GLY A 41 -4.25 3.91 -11.42
CA GLY A 41 -3.54 2.72 -10.98
C GLY A 41 -2.63 3.04 -9.81
N ILE A 42 -2.65 2.21 -8.79
CA ILE A 42 -1.79 2.34 -7.62
C ILE A 42 -1.10 1.01 -7.36
N ASP A 43 0.23 1.03 -7.34
CA ASP A 43 1.03 -0.05 -6.78
C ASP A 43 1.03 0.13 -5.26
N ASN A 44 0.11 -0.59 -4.61
CA ASN A 44 -0.22 -0.35 -3.21
C ASN A 44 0.64 -1.20 -2.27
N TYR A 45 1.67 -0.58 -1.74
CA TYR A 45 2.52 -1.11 -0.67
C TYR A 45 2.48 -0.21 0.58
N MET A 46 1.32 0.36 0.86
CA MET A 46 1.12 1.23 2.02
C MET A 46 1.26 0.43 3.32
N PRO A 47 2.04 0.90 4.31
CA PRO A 47 2.24 0.19 5.57
C PRO A 47 0.95 0.07 6.36
N LEU A 48 0.64 -1.12 6.88
CA LEU A 48 -0.55 -1.37 7.71
C LEU A 48 -0.21 -1.66 9.17
N SER A 49 1.05 -1.55 9.58
CA SER A 49 1.47 -1.85 10.95
C SER A 49 2.72 -1.06 11.33
N ASP A 50 2.88 -0.75 12.61
CA ASP A 50 4.13 -0.30 13.23
C ASP A 50 4.47 -1.20 14.43
N TRP A 51 4.20 -2.50 14.30
CA TRP A 51 4.45 -3.47 15.35
C TRP A 51 5.95 -3.65 15.63
N ARG A 52 6.32 -3.64 16.92
CA ARG A 52 7.68 -3.90 17.41
C ARG A 52 7.68 -5.02 18.44
N ASP A 53 8.84 -5.65 18.66
CA ASP A 53 8.92 -6.77 19.62
C ASP A 53 8.50 -6.36 21.05
N ALA A 54 8.78 -5.12 21.45
CA ALA A 54 8.38 -4.59 22.75
C ALA A 54 6.84 -4.52 22.94
N ASP A 55 6.08 -4.54 21.86
CA ASP A 55 4.61 -4.48 21.92
C ASP A 55 3.98 -5.78 22.44
N HIS A 56 4.72 -6.89 22.42
CA HIS A 56 4.26 -8.15 23.02
C HIS A 56 3.97 -8.04 24.52
N ASP A 57 4.78 -7.29 25.24
CA ASP A 57 4.67 -7.16 26.70
C ASP A 57 3.98 -5.85 27.14
N GLY A 58 4.08 -4.80 26.33
CA GLY A 58 3.63 -3.46 26.66
C GLY A 58 2.31 -3.02 26.01
N GLY A 59 1.81 -3.82 25.06
CA GLY A 59 0.69 -3.43 24.19
C GLY A 59 1.13 -2.53 23.04
N ASN A 60 0.39 -2.58 21.95
CA ASN A 60 0.66 -1.80 20.75
C ASN A 60 -0.08 -0.46 20.79
N ALA A 61 0.59 0.64 20.42
CA ALA A 61 0.03 1.99 20.43
C ALA A 61 -1.14 2.20 19.46
N ASP A 62 -1.22 1.37 18.40
CA ASP A 62 -2.28 1.41 17.38
C ASP A 62 -3.39 0.40 17.67
N GLY A 63 -3.38 -0.26 18.83
CA GLY A 63 -4.42 -1.18 19.27
C GLY A 63 -4.33 -2.60 18.67
N PHE A 64 -3.21 -2.96 18.06
CA PHE A 64 -3.00 -4.33 17.58
C PHE A 64 -2.84 -5.29 18.75
N GLU A 65 -3.51 -6.43 18.70
CA GLU A 65 -3.34 -7.52 19.68
C GLU A 65 -2.17 -8.43 19.32
N THR A 66 -1.86 -8.55 18.03
CA THR A 66 -0.77 -9.38 17.51
C THR A 66 -0.13 -8.71 16.29
N PRO A 67 1.10 -9.08 15.88
CA PRO A 67 1.73 -8.50 14.68
C PRO A 67 0.97 -8.79 13.36
N CYS A 68 0.02 -9.72 13.40
CA CYS A 68 -0.79 -10.12 12.24
C CYS A 68 -2.29 -9.86 12.44
N ASP A 69 -2.64 -8.91 13.31
CA ASP A 69 -4.02 -8.54 13.63
C ASP A 69 -4.74 -7.96 12.41
N ILE A 70 -5.80 -8.64 11.96
CA ILE A 70 -6.57 -8.23 10.77
C ILE A 70 -7.36 -6.95 11.04
N ASP A 71 -7.98 -6.83 12.21
CA ASP A 71 -8.79 -5.66 12.56
C ASP A 71 -7.91 -4.43 12.73
N GLY A 72 -6.72 -4.58 13.33
CA GLY A 72 -5.69 -3.55 13.38
C GLY A 72 -5.24 -3.12 11.98
N MET A 73 -4.95 -4.06 11.08
CA MET A 73 -4.60 -3.76 9.70
C MET A 73 -5.75 -3.09 8.94
N MET A 74 -7.00 -3.51 9.14
CA MET A 74 -8.17 -2.85 8.54
C MET A 74 -8.30 -1.40 9.00
N ALA A 75 -8.10 -1.12 10.28
CA ALA A 75 -8.09 0.25 10.80
C ALA A 75 -6.95 1.08 10.20
N ALA A 76 -5.79 0.46 9.96
CA ALA A 76 -4.62 1.11 9.38
C ALA A 76 -4.72 1.39 7.88
N ILE A 77 -5.70 0.86 7.13
CA ILE A 77 -5.90 1.19 5.71
C ILE A 77 -6.21 2.69 5.52
N ALA A 78 -7.03 3.26 6.41
CA ALA A 78 -7.28 4.71 6.47
C ALA A 78 -6.94 5.23 7.87
N GLY A 79 -5.74 4.91 8.34
CA GLY A 79 -5.20 5.28 9.64
C GLY A 79 -3.71 5.01 9.74
N GLY A 80 -3.12 5.33 10.87
CA GLY A 80 -1.71 5.08 11.17
C GLY A 80 -0.72 5.87 10.30
N GLU A 81 0.43 5.24 9.98
CA GLU A 81 1.47 5.87 9.15
C GLU A 81 0.94 6.22 7.76
N GLY A 82 1.15 7.48 7.36
CA GLY A 82 0.69 8.01 6.07
C GLY A 82 -0.77 8.46 6.04
N PHE A 83 -1.46 8.38 7.18
CA PHE A 83 -2.79 8.97 7.37
C PHE A 83 -2.82 9.90 8.58
N ASP A 84 -2.55 9.37 9.77
CA ASP A 84 -2.58 10.16 11.00
C ASP A 84 -1.23 10.82 11.29
N TRP A 85 -0.16 10.09 10.98
CA TRP A 85 1.21 10.47 11.33
C TRP A 85 2.24 9.91 10.34
N TYR A 86 3.46 10.40 10.47
CA TYR A 86 4.63 9.94 9.73
C TYR A 86 5.88 10.00 10.64
N TYR A 87 6.97 9.38 10.21
CA TYR A 87 8.28 9.53 10.82
C TYR A 87 9.11 10.55 10.02
N PRO A 88 9.56 11.65 10.64
CA PRO A 88 10.36 12.67 9.93
C PRO A 88 11.70 12.15 9.40
N ASP A 89 12.29 11.19 10.13
CA ASP A 89 13.55 10.57 9.78
C ASP A 89 13.73 9.21 10.48
N ASP A 90 14.84 8.52 10.19
CA ASP A 90 15.15 7.20 10.76
C ASP A 90 15.37 7.24 12.28
N ALA A 91 15.88 8.33 12.83
CA ALA A 91 16.06 8.48 14.28
C ALA A 91 14.73 8.58 15.00
N ALA A 92 13.79 9.37 14.46
CA ALA A 92 12.43 9.45 14.95
C ALA A 92 11.70 8.10 14.85
N ARG A 93 11.91 7.37 13.74
CA ARG A 93 11.39 6.01 13.59
C ARG A 93 11.97 5.07 14.64
N ALA A 94 13.28 5.08 14.86
CA ALA A 94 13.91 4.25 15.89
C ALA A 94 13.38 4.56 17.29
N ALA A 95 13.17 5.84 17.62
CA ALA A 95 12.64 6.30 18.89
C ALA A 95 11.10 6.19 19.00
N ARG A 96 10.40 5.85 17.91
CA ARG A 96 8.92 5.88 17.80
C ARG A 96 8.33 7.28 18.04
N GLU A 97 9.05 8.31 17.60
CA GLU A 97 8.63 9.71 17.69
C GLU A 97 7.83 10.10 16.42
N ARG A 98 6.52 9.94 16.51
CA ARG A 98 5.58 10.18 15.41
C ARG A 98 5.25 11.66 15.29
N ALA A 99 5.28 12.21 14.08
CA ALA A 99 4.79 13.54 13.76
C ALA A 99 3.40 13.46 13.13
N PRO A 100 2.40 14.25 13.58
CA PRO A 100 1.07 14.23 12.99
C PRO A 100 1.06 14.82 11.59
N ILE A 101 0.28 14.22 10.67
CA ILE A 101 0.03 14.80 9.36
C ILE A 101 -1.10 15.82 9.50
N THR A 102 -0.75 17.08 9.44
CA THR A 102 -1.67 18.21 9.56
C THR A 102 -1.56 19.15 8.37
N ASP A 103 -2.57 19.99 8.20
CA ASP A 103 -2.57 21.05 7.21
C ASP A 103 -3.27 22.29 7.76
N GLY A 104 -2.60 23.43 7.71
CA GLY A 104 -3.13 24.71 8.18
C GLY A 104 -4.36 25.21 7.41
N SER A 105 -4.59 24.68 6.20
CA SER A 105 -5.76 24.99 5.37
C SER A 105 -6.93 24.00 5.57
N GLY A 106 -6.80 23.04 6.51
CA GLY A 106 -7.85 22.06 6.80
C GLY A 106 -8.00 20.96 5.76
N LYS A 107 -6.99 20.73 4.94
CA LYS A 107 -6.98 19.69 3.88
C LYS A 107 -5.79 18.74 4.06
N PRO A 108 -5.65 18.04 5.19
CA PRO A 108 -4.50 17.18 5.46
C PRO A 108 -4.35 16.03 4.44
N TRP A 109 -5.42 15.67 3.73
CA TRP A 109 -5.39 14.66 2.67
C TRP A 109 -4.40 14.96 1.53
N VAL A 110 -4.00 16.21 1.34
CA VAL A 110 -2.96 16.61 0.37
C VAL A 110 -1.61 15.98 0.70
N TYR A 111 -1.37 15.67 1.97
CA TYR A 111 -0.13 15.09 2.48
C TYR A 111 -0.30 13.63 2.94
N ARG A 112 -1.48 13.04 2.72
CA ARG A 112 -1.85 11.69 3.19
C ARG A 112 -1.99 10.73 2.01
N TYR A 113 -1.00 9.93 1.75
CA TYR A 113 -1.10 8.93 0.67
C TYR A 113 -2.17 7.85 0.92
N LYS A 114 -2.64 7.69 2.15
CA LYS A 114 -3.73 6.74 2.49
C LYS A 114 -5.12 7.35 2.46
N ASP A 115 -5.26 8.66 2.29
CA ASP A 115 -6.57 9.31 2.31
C ASP A 115 -7.23 9.30 0.92
N LEU A 116 -7.46 8.08 0.39
CA LEU A 116 -8.01 7.89 -0.94
C LEU A 116 -9.37 8.56 -1.11
N VAL A 117 -10.20 8.54 -0.07
CA VAL A 117 -11.58 9.08 -0.13
C VAL A 117 -11.57 10.59 -0.33
N ASN A 118 -10.78 11.33 0.44
CA ASN A 118 -10.71 12.78 0.28
C ASN A 118 -9.97 13.16 -0.99
N TRP A 119 -8.86 12.51 -1.32
CA TRP A 119 -8.14 12.72 -2.58
C TRP A 119 -9.10 12.57 -3.78
N TRP A 120 -9.83 11.47 -3.85
CA TRP A 120 -10.74 11.15 -4.95
C TRP A 120 -11.95 12.08 -5.05
N SER A 121 -12.44 12.57 -3.90
CA SER A 121 -13.72 13.29 -3.79
C SER A 121 -13.58 14.79 -3.97
N ASN A 122 -12.37 15.34 -3.91
CA ASN A 122 -12.12 16.78 -3.94
C ASN A 122 -11.43 17.23 -5.23
N PRO A 123 -11.62 18.47 -5.67
CA PRO A 123 -10.78 19.08 -6.70
C PRO A 123 -9.38 19.30 -6.13
N HIS A 124 -8.37 19.16 -7.00
CA HIS A 124 -6.98 19.36 -6.62
C HIS A 124 -6.48 20.74 -7.01
N PHE A 125 -5.67 21.31 -6.15
CA PHE A 125 -4.99 22.59 -6.35
C PHE A 125 -3.53 22.42 -5.94
N ASP A 126 -2.61 22.72 -6.85
CA ASP A 126 -1.21 22.77 -6.48
C ASP A 126 -0.99 23.80 -5.38
N ARG A 127 0.07 23.61 -4.60
CA ARG A 127 0.49 24.55 -3.55
C ARG A 127 1.89 25.05 -3.81
N ILE A 128 2.04 26.37 -3.67
CA ILE A 128 3.33 27.06 -3.77
C ILE A 128 3.50 27.90 -2.52
N GLY A 129 4.61 27.69 -1.80
CA GLY A 129 4.83 28.30 -0.50
C GLY A 129 3.76 27.88 0.52
N GLY A 130 3.23 26.65 0.42
CA GLY A 130 2.17 26.14 1.28
C GLY A 130 0.76 26.66 0.96
N ALA A 131 0.58 27.57 0.01
CA ALA A 131 -0.70 28.16 -0.36
C ALA A 131 -1.25 27.57 -1.67
N GLU A 132 -2.56 27.28 -1.71
CA GLU A 132 -3.21 26.82 -2.93
C GLU A 132 -3.17 27.87 -4.03
N VAL A 133 -2.80 27.45 -5.24
CA VAL A 133 -2.96 28.28 -6.43
C VAL A 133 -4.45 28.44 -6.77
N PRO A 134 -4.87 29.54 -7.42
CA PRO A 134 -6.29 29.83 -7.65
C PRO A 134 -6.96 28.92 -8.69
N THR A 135 -6.18 28.19 -9.49
CA THR A 135 -6.69 27.37 -10.60
C THR A 135 -6.57 25.90 -10.21
N PRO A 136 -7.66 25.11 -10.29
CA PRO A 136 -7.60 23.67 -10.06
C PRO A 136 -6.80 22.97 -11.16
N THR A 137 -6.29 21.80 -10.85
CA THR A 137 -5.67 20.89 -11.82
C THR A 137 -6.70 20.32 -12.81
N ALA A 138 -6.27 19.43 -13.68
CA ALA A 138 -7.16 18.74 -14.62
C ALA A 138 -8.05 17.66 -13.97
N TRP A 139 -7.80 17.29 -12.72
CA TRP A 139 -8.56 16.27 -12.04
C TRP A 139 -10.03 16.66 -11.86
N MET A 140 -10.93 15.71 -12.21
CA MET A 140 -12.35 15.83 -11.93
C MET A 140 -12.73 14.87 -10.80
N PRO A 141 -13.23 15.35 -9.67
CA PRO A 141 -13.62 14.50 -8.55
C PRO A 141 -14.56 13.37 -8.95
N ARG A 142 -14.29 12.17 -8.44
CA ARG A 142 -15.11 10.96 -8.64
C ARG A 142 -15.28 10.54 -10.10
N SER A 143 -14.38 10.94 -10.98
CA SER A 143 -14.53 10.68 -12.43
C SER A 143 -14.05 9.29 -12.86
N LYS A 144 -13.14 8.68 -12.09
CA LYS A 144 -12.55 7.37 -12.41
C LYS A 144 -12.33 6.54 -11.15
N PRO A 145 -12.39 5.20 -11.24
CA PRO A 145 -12.07 4.34 -10.12
C PRO A 145 -10.56 4.25 -9.91
N PHE A 146 -10.17 3.86 -8.69
CA PHE A 146 -8.85 3.29 -8.42
C PHE A 146 -8.81 1.82 -8.82
N TRP A 147 -7.66 1.37 -9.28
CA TRP A 147 -7.25 -0.02 -9.39
C TRP A 147 -5.96 -0.21 -8.60
N PHE A 148 -5.89 -1.22 -7.78
CA PHE A 148 -4.61 -1.65 -7.21
C PHE A 148 -3.89 -2.51 -8.25
N THR A 149 -3.00 -1.87 -8.99
CA THR A 149 -2.20 -2.50 -10.04
C THR A 149 -1.16 -3.45 -9.47
N ASP A 150 -0.74 -3.19 -8.24
CA ASP A 150 -0.06 -4.13 -7.36
C ASP A 150 -0.64 -4.00 -5.95
N LEU A 151 -0.74 -5.12 -5.24
CA LEU A 151 -1.09 -5.16 -3.82
C LEU A 151 -0.39 -6.32 -3.15
N GLY A 152 0.38 -6.07 -2.09
CA GLY A 152 1.01 -7.14 -1.34
C GLY A 152 1.97 -6.66 -0.28
N CYS A 153 2.56 -7.63 0.38
CA CYS A 153 3.71 -7.48 1.27
C CYS A 153 4.53 -8.78 1.26
N PRO A 154 5.78 -8.76 1.71
CA PRO A 154 6.56 -9.99 1.79
C PRO A 154 5.97 -10.95 2.84
N ALA A 155 6.06 -12.26 2.55
CA ALA A 155 5.62 -13.33 3.45
C ALA A 155 6.64 -13.56 4.58
N VAL A 156 6.99 -12.50 5.29
CA VAL A 156 7.90 -12.51 6.44
C VAL A 156 7.25 -11.86 7.65
N GLU A 157 7.78 -12.14 8.83
CA GLU A 157 7.30 -11.51 10.05
C GLU A 157 7.36 -9.98 9.93
N LYS A 158 6.34 -9.31 10.45
CA LYS A 158 6.22 -7.84 10.33
C LYS A 158 6.27 -7.30 8.90
N GLY A 159 6.03 -8.14 7.86
CA GLY A 159 5.92 -7.71 6.47
C GLY A 159 5.01 -6.47 6.27
N PRO A 160 3.86 -6.37 6.94
CA PRO A 160 2.99 -5.20 6.87
C PRO A 160 3.56 -3.88 7.39
N THR A 161 4.73 -3.86 8.07
CA THR A 161 5.37 -2.61 8.52
C THR A 161 6.07 -1.86 7.39
N GLN A 162 6.50 -2.58 6.35
CA GLN A 162 7.17 -2.02 5.18
C GLN A 162 6.89 -2.93 3.96
N PRO A 163 5.64 -2.90 3.43
CA PRO A 163 5.18 -3.85 2.43
C PRO A 163 5.95 -3.83 1.12
N ASN A 164 6.60 -2.73 0.78
CA ASN A 164 7.41 -2.57 -0.44
C ASN A 164 8.82 -3.16 -0.35
N VAL A 165 9.22 -3.69 0.80
CA VAL A 165 10.58 -4.22 1.01
C VAL A 165 10.56 -5.73 1.05
N PHE A 166 11.23 -6.36 0.09
CA PHE A 166 11.26 -7.81 -0.09
C PHE A 166 12.66 -8.36 0.13
N PRO A 167 12.83 -9.35 1.04
CA PRO A 167 14.06 -10.13 1.11
C PRO A 167 14.19 -11.02 -0.12
N ASP A 168 14.85 -10.55 -1.15
CA ASP A 168 15.17 -11.31 -2.36
C ASP A 168 16.69 -11.30 -2.62
N PRO A 169 17.39 -12.40 -2.34
CA PRO A 169 18.85 -12.49 -2.53
C PRO A 169 19.32 -12.22 -3.96
N LYS A 170 18.41 -12.21 -4.94
CA LYS A 170 18.75 -11.90 -6.35
C LYS A 170 18.66 -10.40 -6.66
N SER A 171 18.02 -9.64 -5.79
CA SER A 171 17.87 -8.20 -5.96
C SER A 171 18.97 -7.43 -5.21
N SER A 172 19.47 -6.38 -5.85
CA SER A 172 20.36 -5.41 -5.18
C SER A 172 19.65 -4.59 -4.10
N GLU A 173 18.30 -4.57 -4.14
CA GLU A 173 17.43 -3.87 -3.18
C GLU A 173 16.91 -4.80 -2.08
N SER A 174 17.44 -6.04 -1.99
CA SER A 174 17.03 -7.00 -0.97
C SER A 174 17.24 -6.47 0.42
N ALA A 175 16.15 -6.40 1.20
CA ALA A 175 16.18 -6.00 2.59
C ALA A 175 15.04 -6.66 3.36
N SER A 176 15.10 -6.65 4.68
CA SER A 176 13.97 -7.03 5.54
C SER A 176 13.14 -5.80 5.86
N PRO A 177 11.79 -5.93 5.95
CA PRO A 177 10.93 -4.88 6.47
C PRO A 177 11.37 -4.38 7.84
N TYR A 178 10.95 -3.18 8.21
CA TYR A 178 11.26 -2.61 9.53
C TYR A 178 10.96 -3.61 10.66
N TYR A 179 11.89 -3.73 11.58
CA TYR A 179 11.82 -4.58 12.79
C TYR A 179 11.72 -6.09 12.50
N SER A 180 11.75 -6.52 11.25
CA SER A 180 11.71 -7.93 10.86
C SER A 180 13.09 -8.58 10.95
N SER A 181 13.14 -9.82 11.45
CA SER A 181 14.31 -10.69 11.33
C SER A 181 14.43 -11.35 9.94
N GLY A 182 13.42 -11.18 9.08
CA GLY A 182 13.30 -11.87 7.80
C GLY A 182 12.74 -13.29 7.92
N GLY A 183 12.30 -13.71 9.10
CA GLY A 183 11.69 -15.01 9.33
C GLY A 183 10.39 -15.16 8.54
N ARG A 184 10.18 -16.33 7.90
CA ARG A 184 8.97 -16.60 7.10
C ARG A 184 7.70 -16.47 7.93
N SER A 185 6.71 -15.76 7.41
CA SER A 185 5.38 -15.61 8.00
C SER A 185 4.31 -15.50 6.91
N ASP A 186 3.79 -16.63 6.46
CA ASP A 186 2.71 -16.65 5.46
C ASP A 186 1.44 -15.99 6.00
N ILE A 187 1.24 -16.01 7.31
CA ILE A 187 0.09 -15.37 7.95
C ILE A 187 0.15 -13.84 7.88
N ALA A 188 1.33 -13.25 7.93
CA ALA A 188 1.48 -11.80 7.78
C ALA A 188 1.00 -11.33 6.40
N GLN A 189 1.43 -12.01 5.32
CA GLN A 189 0.98 -11.72 3.96
C GLN A 189 -0.51 -12.01 3.77
N ARG A 190 -0.98 -13.17 4.24
CA ARG A 190 -2.39 -13.55 4.13
C ARG A 190 -3.29 -12.52 4.81
N ASN A 191 -2.98 -12.16 6.06
CA ASN A 191 -3.82 -11.24 6.81
C ASN A 191 -3.78 -9.81 6.26
N PHE A 192 -2.64 -9.39 5.69
CA PHE A 192 -2.54 -8.13 4.94
C PHE A 192 -3.53 -8.10 3.76
N LEU A 193 -3.56 -9.14 2.95
CA LEU A 193 -4.47 -9.25 1.82
C LEU A 193 -5.94 -9.37 2.27
N GLU A 194 -6.20 -10.15 3.32
CA GLU A 194 -7.53 -10.31 3.89
C GLU A 194 -8.07 -9.00 4.47
N ALA A 195 -7.24 -8.20 5.14
CA ALA A 195 -7.62 -6.88 5.63
C ALA A 195 -8.08 -5.96 4.50
N HIS A 196 -7.31 -5.90 3.40
CA HIS A 196 -7.71 -5.14 2.21
C HIS A 196 -9.01 -5.66 1.59
N GLN A 197 -9.16 -6.99 1.46
CA GLN A 197 -10.38 -7.58 0.90
C GLN A 197 -11.60 -7.21 1.75
N ARG A 198 -11.53 -7.39 3.07
CA ARG A 198 -12.64 -7.06 4.00
C ARG A 198 -12.97 -5.57 4.00
N TYR A 199 -11.98 -4.72 3.84
CA TYR A 199 -12.17 -3.27 3.85
C TYR A 199 -12.88 -2.76 2.58
N TRP A 200 -12.52 -3.29 1.40
CA TRP A 200 -12.93 -2.73 0.11
C TRP A 200 -14.07 -3.44 -0.58
N ASP A 201 -14.32 -4.74 -0.29
CA ASP A 201 -15.31 -5.55 -1.01
C ASP A 201 -16.72 -5.35 -0.45
N PRO A 202 -17.63 -4.71 -1.22
CA PRO A 202 -19.00 -4.43 -0.77
C PRO A 202 -19.86 -5.68 -0.61
N SER A 203 -19.42 -6.84 -1.05
CA SER A 203 -20.15 -8.11 -0.89
C SER A 203 -19.91 -8.78 0.48
N LEU A 204 -18.90 -8.32 1.21
CA LEU A 204 -18.53 -8.92 2.49
C LEU A 204 -19.28 -8.29 3.67
N ALA A 205 -19.52 -9.11 4.69
CA ALA A 205 -20.15 -8.66 5.93
C ALA A 205 -19.27 -7.62 6.64
N GLY A 206 -19.90 -6.56 7.17
CA GLY A 206 -19.19 -5.47 7.84
C GLY A 206 -18.61 -4.39 6.92
N PHE A 207 -18.87 -4.49 5.60
CA PHE A 207 -18.52 -3.42 4.68
C PHE A 207 -19.30 -2.14 4.99
N GLU A 208 -18.62 -1.00 4.85
CA GLU A 208 -19.18 0.33 5.04
C GLU A 208 -19.00 1.17 3.77
N ASP A 209 -20.10 1.73 3.25
CA ASP A 209 -20.07 2.54 2.02
C ASP A 209 -19.12 3.75 2.11
N ALA A 210 -18.87 4.26 3.32
CA ALA A 210 -17.93 5.37 3.52
C ALA A 210 -16.48 5.01 3.17
N ARG A 211 -16.11 3.73 3.30
CA ARG A 211 -14.76 3.23 2.97
C ARG A 211 -14.51 3.20 1.48
N ASN A 212 -15.53 2.81 0.72
CA ASN A 212 -15.46 2.70 -0.74
C ASN A 212 -16.72 3.30 -1.36
N PRO A 213 -16.86 4.64 -1.37
CA PRO A 213 -18.08 5.31 -1.77
C PRO A 213 -18.42 5.12 -3.25
N PRO A 214 -19.72 5.09 -3.60
CA PRO A 214 -20.14 5.04 -4.99
C PRO A 214 -19.95 6.37 -5.71
N ALA A 215 -19.68 6.29 -7.02
CA ALA A 215 -19.63 7.42 -7.93
C ALA A 215 -20.95 7.62 -8.66
N PRO A 216 -21.24 8.84 -9.15
CA PRO A 216 -22.41 9.09 -10.02
C PRO A 216 -22.44 8.24 -11.29
N GLY A 217 -21.28 7.78 -11.77
CA GLY A 217 -21.14 6.92 -12.95
C GLY A 217 -21.49 5.44 -12.74
N GLY A 218 -21.98 5.05 -11.56
CA GLY A 218 -22.41 3.67 -11.28
C GLY A 218 -21.27 2.71 -10.94
N PHE A 219 -20.10 3.21 -10.59
CA PHE A 219 -18.96 2.44 -10.08
C PHE A 219 -18.60 2.90 -8.65
N ARG A 220 -17.75 2.18 -7.97
CA ARG A 220 -17.20 2.58 -6.67
C ARG A 220 -15.82 3.23 -6.82
N MET A 221 -15.40 3.97 -5.80
CA MET A 221 -14.09 4.62 -5.75
C MET A 221 -12.97 3.63 -6.06
N LEU A 222 -12.92 2.50 -5.35
CA LEU A 222 -12.03 1.39 -5.69
C LEU A 222 -12.83 0.27 -6.38
N ASP A 223 -12.40 -0.13 -7.56
CA ASP A 223 -12.86 -1.37 -8.21
C ASP A 223 -12.08 -2.55 -7.61
N HIS A 224 -12.62 -3.12 -6.52
CA HIS A 224 -11.99 -4.24 -5.81
C HIS A 224 -11.76 -5.48 -6.69
N THR A 225 -12.48 -5.60 -7.82
CA THR A 225 -12.29 -6.69 -8.78
C THR A 225 -11.06 -6.50 -9.67
N ARG A 226 -10.40 -5.34 -9.57
CA ARG A 226 -9.18 -4.96 -10.27
C ARG A 226 -8.02 -4.77 -9.31
N THR A 227 -7.92 -5.67 -8.35
CA THR A 227 -6.79 -5.77 -7.42
C THR A 227 -5.88 -6.90 -7.89
N LEU A 228 -4.65 -6.56 -8.25
CA LEU A 228 -3.64 -7.49 -8.73
C LEU A 228 -2.64 -7.75 -7.59
N LEU A 229 -2.46 -9.01 -7.24
CA LEU A 229 -1.62 -9.36 -6.09
C LEU A 229 -0.16 -9.49 -6.51
N TRP A 230 0.72 -8.85 -5.78
CA TRP A 230 2.17 -9.01 -5.87
C TRP A 230 2.73 -9.66 -4.58
N ALA A 231 3.50 -10.77 -4.58
CA ALA A 231 3.73 -11.49 -5.83
C ALA A 231 3.01 -12.84 -5.74
N TRP A 232 2.17 -13.10 -6.69
CA TRP A 232 1.50 -14.37 -6.82
C TRP A 232 2.19 -15.20 -7.92
N ASP A 233 2.55 -16.44 -7.61
CA ASP A 233 3.00 -17.36 -8.63
C ASP A 233 1.78 -17.98 -9.31
N ALA A 234 1.53 -17.61 -10.54
CA ALA A 234 0.35 -18.03 -11.30
C ALA A 234 0.45 -19.48 -11.84
N ARG A 235 1.53 -20.20 -11.55
CA ARG A 235 1.68 -21.58 -11.96
C ARG A 235 0.71 -22.48 -11.20
N PRO A 236 0.13 -23.51 -11.86
CA PRO A 236 -1.01 -24.24 -11.32
C PRO A 236 -0.63 -25.16 -10.16
N PHE A 237 -0.99 -24.78 -8.95
CA PHE A 237 -0.89 -25.68 -7.80
C PHE A 237 -1.96 -26.81 -7.91
N PRO A 238 -1.68 -28.08 -7.51
CA PRO A 238 -0.42 -28.59 -6.91
C PRO A 238 0.63 -29.07 -7.92
N ALA A 239 0.35 -29.00 -9.23
CA ALA A 239 1.32 -29.41 -10.24
C ALA A 239 2.61 -28.63 -10.07
N PHE A 240 2.55 -27.31 -9.95
CA PHE A 240 3.64 -26.53 -9.39
C PHE A 240 3.44 -26.44 -7.86
N PRO A 241 4.46 -26.65 -7.03
CA PRO A 241 5.89 -26.89 -7.35
C PRO A 241 6.30 -28.38 -7.48
N ILE A 242 5.35 -29.31 -7.46
CA ILE A 242 5.64 -30.75 -7.35
C ILE A 242 6.30 -31.31 -8.62
N ARG A 243 5.86 -30.86 -9.79
CA ARG A 243 6.40 -31.32 -11.07
C ARG A 243 7.70 -30.60 -11.42
N SER A 244 8.79 -31.05 -10.82
CA SER A 244 10.14 -30.51 -11.07
C SER A 244 10.68 -30.83 -12.47
N ASP A 245 10.07 -31.77 -13.19
CA ASP A 245 10.34 -32.08 -14.59
C ASP A 245 9.89 -30.95 -15.54
N GLU A 246 8.80 -30.26 -15.19
CA GLU A 246 8.31 -29.10 -15.94
C GLU A 246 8.90 -27.78 -15.40
N TRP A 247 8.88 -27.61 -14.09
CA TRP A 247 9.34 -26.39 -13.42
C TRP A 247 10.55 -26.68 -12.53
N ARG A 248 11.74 -26.49 -13.10
CA ARG A 248 13.02 -26.80 -12.45
C ARG A 248 13.28 -26.02 -11.16
N ASP A 249 12.60 -24.92 -10.96
CA ASP A 249 12.68 -24.09 -9.76
C ASP A 249 11.65 -24.46 -8.68
N GLY A 250 10.89 -25.55 -8.88
CA GLY A 250 9.89 -26.01 -7.91
C GLY A 250 10.44 -26.24 -6.50
N GLY A 251 11.68 -26.69 -6.39
CA GLY A 251 12.35 -26.82 -5.11
C GLY A 251 12.61 -25.47 -4.39
N ASN A 252 12.86 -24.41 -5.13
CA ASN A 252 13.03 -23.07 -4.56
C ASN A 252 11.73 -22.55 -3.93
N TRP A 253 10.59 -22.93 -4.49
CA TRP A 253 9.30 -22.61 -3.91
C TRP A 253 9.14 -23.11 -2.48
N HIS A 254 9.50 -24.37 -2.20
CA HIS A 254 9.41 -24.93 -0.85
C HIS A 254 10.30 -24.21 0.17
N LEU A 255 11.37 -23.57 -0.30
CA LEU A 255 12.27 -22.79 0.53
C LEU A 255 11.91 -21.28 0.55
N GLY A 256 10.74 -20.91 -0.01
CA GLY A 256 10.39 -19.50 -0.18
C GLY A 256 11.27 -18.87 -1.25
N HIS A 257 11.10 -19.27 -2.50
CA HIS A 257 12.03 -18.91 -3.58
C HIS A 257 12.18 -17.40 -3.84
N TRP A 258 11.20 -16.60 -3.47
CA TRP A 258 11.33 -15.13 -3.43
C TRP A 258 12.41 -14.70 -2.46
N LEU A 259 12.51 -15.38 -1.33
CA LEU A 259 13.43 -15.04 -0.25
C LEU A 259 14.82 -15.60 -0.50
N ASN A 260 14.90 -16.85 -0.93
CA ASN A 260 16.17 -17.55 -1.11
C ASN A 260 16.72 -17.48 -2.53
N GLY A 261 15.86 -17.17 -3.47
CA GLY A 261 16.17 -17.02 -4.87
C GLY A 261 16.67 -18.25 -5.61
N ARG A 262 17.27 -19.19 -4.92
CA ARG A 262 17.82 -20.43 -5.51
C ARG A 262 17.90 -21.54 -4.47
N LEU A 263 17.66 -22.75 -4.91
CA LEU A 263 18.25 -23.89 -4.24
C LEU A 263 19.76 -23.78 -4.42
N GLU A 264 20.47 -23.94 -3.34
CA GLU A 264 21.87 -24.32 -3.47
C GLU A 264 21.88 -25.62 -4.27
N SER A 265 22.57 -25.61 -5.41
CA SER A 265 22.79 -26.85 -6.14
C SER A 265 23.47 -27.80 -5.17
N SER A 266 22.74 -28.83 -4.76
CA SER A 266 23.37 -29.95 -4.04
C SER A 266 24.52 -30.42 -4.89
N SER A 267 25.70 -30.11 -4.45
CA SER A 267 26.97 -30.65 -4.96
C SER A 267 27.00 -32.15 -4.88
#